data_597dc68034803494d5f73f81b639029a
#
_entry.id   597dc68034803494d5f73f81b639029a
#
_cell.length_a   1.000
_cell.length_b   1.000
_cell.length_c   1.000
_cell.angle_alpha   90.00
_cell.angle_beta   90.00
_cell.angle_gamma   90.00
#
_symmetry.space_group_name_H-M   'P 1'
#
loop_
_entity.id
_entity.type
_entity.pdbx_description
1 polymer ?
#
loop_
_entity_poly.entity_id
_entity_poly.type
_entity_poly.pdbx_seq_one_letter_code
_entity_poly.pdbx_strand_id
1 'polypeptide(L)'
;MLDKILSELITLTVDVGEIIMSHRKNSGNFSMKSDNTPVTQADKESNELIMNTLKKLTPKTPILSEESSNIPFSSRKSWDEYWLIDPLDGTRDFIDGSPDFCISIALIRNHYPDFGLIYSPFNKVHYYRLPNQSSIKVAGNKPHKISTKKPNRREKIVVGRYSNNNKPLKNHLRSKTNFETFKLGSALKFCLIAEGIYDYYPKFGRCSEWDTAAGVYILEGAGGTVLDLNNNPLTYNFREDNLSPAFKAAGYQENLKDKSTAAISFVTEPIEI
;
A
#
# COMPACT_ATOMS: atom_id res chain seq x y z
N MET A 1 -21.96 1.48 8.26
CA MET A 1 -21.68 2.72 7.49
C MET A 1 -21.01 2.35 6.17
N LEU A 2 -19.87 1.69 6.18
CA LEU A 2 -19.08 1.39 4.97
C LEU A 2 -19.84 0.61 3.89
N ASP A 3 -20.61 -0.42 4.26
CA ASP A 3 -21.45 -1.16 3.28
C ASP A 3 -22.43 -0.25 2.51
N LYS A 4 -22.89 0.84 3.15
CA LYS A 4 -23.86 1.78 2.54
C LYS A 4 -23.20 2.73 1.56
N ILE A 5 -21.93 3.02 1.69
CA ILE A 5 -21.19 3.97 0.85
C ILE A 5 -20.20 3.29 -0.10
N LEU A 6 -20.12 1.95 -0.08
CA LEU A 6 -19.16 1.23 -0.92
C LEU A 6 -19.41 1.46 -2.42
N SER A 7 -20.68 1.48 -2.84
CA SER A 7 -21.03 1.74 -4.23
C SER A 7 -20.60 3.13 -4.69
N GLU A 8 -20.76 4.13 -3.82
CA GLU A 8 -20.34 5.50 -4.07
C GLU A 8 -18.82 5.62 -4.13
N LEU A 9 -18.09 4.89 -3.25
CA LEU A 9 -16.63 4.85 -3.29
C LEU A 9 -16.10 4.16 -4.56
N ILE A 10 -16.74 3.08 -5.00
CA ILE A 10 -16.39 2.42 -6.27
C ILE A 10 -16.64 3.37 -7.45
N THR A 11 -17.80 4.03 -7.51
CA THR A 11 -18.09 5.01 -8.55
C THR A 11 -17.10 6.18 -8.52
N LEU A 12 -16.83 6.74 -7.34
CA LEU A 12 -15.85 7.79 -7.14
C LEU A 12 -14.47 7.41 -7.71
N THR A 13 -13.99 6.20 -7.41
CA THR A 13 -12.66 5.78 -7.90
C THR A 13 -12.65 5.54 -9.41
N VAL A 14 -13.76 5.20 -10.05
CA VAL A 14 -13.88 5.16 -11.51
C VAL A 14 -13.80 6.58 -12.09
N ASP A 15 -14.56 7.54 -11.56
CA ASP A 15 -14.55 8.93 -12.02
C ASP A 15 -13.14 9.56 -11.87
N VAL A 16 -12.49 9.33 -10.72
CA VAL A 16 -11.10 9.75 -10.49
C VAL A 16 -10.16 9.06 -11.48
N GLY A 17 -10.37 7.77 -11.75
CA GLY A 17 -9.58 7.04 -12.74
C GLY A 17 -9.72 7.60 -14.15
N GLU A 18 -10.91 8.10 -14.54
CA GLU A 18 -11.10 8.78 -15.82
C GLU A 18 -10.33 10.11 -15.88
N ILE A 19 -10.29 10.89 -14.79
CA ILE A 19 -9.45 12.09 -14.68
C ILE A 19 -8.00 11.72 -14.90
N ILE A 20 -7.45 10.74 -14.14
CA ILE A 20 -6.06 10.28 -14.25
C ILE A 20 -5.76 9.86 -15.69
N MET A 21 -6.61 9.04 -16.30
CA MET A 21 -6.40 8.54 -17.65
C MET A 21 -6.49 9.63 -18.72
N SER A 22 -7.28 10.68 -18.51
CA SER A 22 -7.35 11.83 -19.41
C SER A 22 -6.03 12.62 -19.48
N HIS A 23 -5.32 12.72 -18.35
CA HIS A 23 -4.03 13.37 -18.25
C HIS A 23 -2.86 12.52 -18.75
N ARG A 24 -3.06 11.22 -19.01
CA ARG A 24 -1.97 10.29 -19.36
C ARG A 24 -1.16 10.70 -20.60
N LYS A 25 -1.80 11.29 -21.60
CA LYS A 25 -1.11 11.75 -22.82
C LYS A 25 -0.16 12.93 -22.55
N ASN A 26 -0.41 13.68 -21.47
CA ASN A 26 0.34 14.86 -21.06
C ASN A 26 1.07 14.65 -19.72
N SER A 27 1.30 13.40 -19.35
CA SER A 27 1.88 13.02 -18.03
C SER A 27 3.32 13.54 -17.83
N GLY A 28 4.03 13.91 -18.90
CA GLY A 28 5.33 14.57 -18.81
C GLY A 28 5.31 15.99 -18.21
N ASN A 29 4.14 16.63 -18.10
CA ASN A 29 3.98 17.91 -17.46
C ASN A 29 3.75 17.72 -15.96
N PHE A 30 4.80 17.85 -15.15
CA PHE A 30 4.76 17.72 -13.70
C PHE A 30 5.56 18.83 -13.02
N SER A 31 5.26 19.06 -11.74
CA SER A 31 6.06 19.89 -10.85
C SER A 31 6.67 19.06 -9.74
N MET A 32 7.68 19.59 -9.04
CA MET A 32 8.30 18.91 -7.90
C MET A 32 7.75 19.49 -6.60
N LYS A 33 7.37 18.61 -5.66
CA LYS A 33 7.04 18.98 -4.28
C LYS A 33 8.33 19.38 -3.53
N SER A 34 8.19 19.95 -2.34
CA SER A 34 9.33 20.37 -1.49
C SER A 34 10.23 19.19 -1.07
N ASP A 35 9.71 17.98 -1.08
CA ASP A 35 10.45 16.76 -0.74
C ASP A 35 11.07 16.05 -1.98
N ASN A 36 11.09 16.73 -3.14
CA ASN A 36 11.56 16.22 -4.42
C ASN A 36 10.76 15.03 -4.99
N THR A 37 9.49 14.89 -4.62
CA THR A 37 8.57 13.99 -5.30
C THR A 37 7.82 14.72 -6.42
N PRO A 38 7.53 14.08 -7.56
CA PRO A 38 6.74 14.70 -8.62
C PRO A 38 5.27 14.78 -8.24
N VAL A 39 4.59 15.81 -8.72
CA VAL A 39 3.13 15.96 -8.68
C VAL A 39 2.62 16.44 -10.02
N THR A 40 1.56 15.85 -10.52
CA THR A 40 0.91 16.21 -11.77
C THR A 40 -0.43 16.92 -11.52
N GLN A 41 -1.02 17.44 -12.59
CA GLN A 41 -2.37 17.98 -12.52
C GLN A 41 -3.39 16.88 -12.18
N ALA A 42 -3.12 15.63 -12.62
CA ALA A 42 -3.95 14.48 -12.29
C ALA A 42 -4.04 14.23 -10.78
N ASP A 43 -2.92 14.33 -10.04
CA ASP A 43 -2.90 14.17 -8.57
C ASP A 43 -3.83 15.21 -7.91
N LYS A 44 -3.75 16.48 -8.32
CA LYS A 44 -4.51 17.58 -7.73
C LYS A 44 -6.01 17.47 -7.98
N GLU A 45 -6.42 17.22 -9.23
CA GLU A 45 -7.83 17.08 -9.59
C GLU A 45 -8.43 15.83 -8.96
N SER A 46 -7.69 14.73 -8.91
CA SER A 46 -8.08 13.50 -8.21
C SER A 46 -8.30 13.75 -6.72
N ASN A 47 -7.35 14.44 -6.08
CA ASN A 47 -7.46 14.79 -4.67
C ASN A 47 -8.72 15.65 -4.40
N GLU A 48 -8.97 16.66 -5.21
CA GLU A 48 -10.13 17.55 -5.04
C GLU A 48 -11.44 16.76 -5.11
N LEU A 49 -11.62 15.90 -6.11
CA LEU A 49 -12.82 15.09 -6.26
C LEU A 49 -13.02 14.12 -5.09
N ILE A 50 -11.95 13.42 -4.67
CA ILE A 50 -12.01 12.48 -3.53
C ILE A 50 -12.37 13.22 -2.25
N MET A 51 -11.66 14.32 -1.94
CA MET A 51 -11.90 15.11 -0.73
C MET A 51 -13.33 15.64 -0.64
N ASN A 52 -13.85 16.19 -1.75
CA ASN A 52 -15.20 16.73 -1.81
C ASN A 52 -16.27 15.65 -1.63
N THR A 53 -16.06 14.47 -2.22
CA THR A 53 -17.00 13.36 -2.10
C THR A 53 -17.00 12.76 -0.69
N LEU A 54 -15.83 12.52 -0.12
CA LEU A 54 -15.74 11.98 1.25
C LEU A 54 -16.30 12.94 2.31
N LYS A 55 -16.10 14.25 2.14
CA LYS A 55 -16.73 15.25 3.03
C LYS A 55 -18.25 15.23 2.97
N LYS A 56 -18.84 14.89 1.82
CA LYS A 56 -20.31 14.73 1.69
C LYS A 56 -20.79 13.41 2.30
N LEU A 57 -20.07 12.32 2.05
CA LEU A 57 -20.44 10.98 2.53
C LEU A 57 -20.25 10.81 4.04
N THR A 58 -19.18 11.39 4.57
CA THR A 58 -18.77 11.25 5.98
C THR A 58 -18.29 12.59 6.55
N PRO A 59 -19.19 13.58 6.73
CA PRO A 59 -18.81 14.98 7.03
C PRO A 59 -18.08 15.15 8.39
N LYS A 60 -18.17 14.17 9.29
CA LYS A 60 -17.52 14.22 10.61
C LYS A 60 -16.18 13.48 10.66
N THR A 61 -15.84 12.70 9.63
CA THR A 61 -14.62 11.92 9.60
C THR A 61 -13.49 12.75 8.98
N PRO A 62 -12.40 13.04 9.70
CA PRO A 62 -11.24 13.75 9.16
C PRO A 62 -10.65 13.04 7.95
N ILE A 63 -9.92 13.78 7.12
CA ILE A 63 -9.26 13.24 5.92
C ILE A 63 -7.80 13.68 5.93
N LEU A 64 -6.88 12.74 5.81
CA LEU A 64 -5.45 12.95 5.56
C LEU A 64 -5.13 12.43 4.16
N SER A 65 -4.73 13.31 3.26
CA SER A 65 -4.35 12.96 1.89
C SER A 65 -2.90 13.36 1.62
N GLU A 66 -2.21 12.62 0.77
CA GLU A 66 -0.87 12.97 0.30
C GLU A 66 -0.79 14.42 -0.20
N GLU A 67 -1.77 14.86 -0.99
CA GLU A 67 -1.80 16.18 -1.61
C GLU A 67 -2.25 17.30 -0.65
N SER A 68 -2.69 16.96 0.55
CA SER A 68 -3.10 17.89 1.61
C SER A 68 -2.62 17.44 2.98
N SER A 69 -1.38 16.95 3.06
CA SER A 69 -0.79 16.35 4.27
C SER A 69 -0.23 17.36 5.30
N ASN A 70 -0.34 18.66 5.05
CA ASN A 70 0.15 19.73 5.94
C ASN A 70 -0.68 19.93 7.23
N ILE A 71 -1.27 18.84 7.76
CA ILE A 71 -2.00 18.85 9.02
C ILE A 71 -1.01 18.58 10.16
N PRO A 72 -0.83 19.51 11.12
CA PRO A 72 0.10 19.31 12.23
C PRO A 72 -0.24 18.05 13.04
N PHE A 73 0.78 17.33 13.48
CA PHE A 73 0.58 16.12 14.29
C PHE A 73 -0.22 16.39 15.56
N SER A 74 -0.02 17.54 16.20
CA SER A 74 -0.79 17.97 17.37
C SER A 74 -2.31 18.00 17.13
N SER A 75 -2.73 18.28 15.90
CA SER A 75 -4.15 18.29 15.52
C SER A 75 -4.70 16.90 15.17
N ARG A 76 -3.86 16.03 14.57
CA ARG A 76 -4.32 14.71 14.08
C ARG A 76 -4.07 13.56 15.06
N LYS A 77 -3.17 13.70 16.03
CA LYS A 77 -2.82 12.64 17.00
C LYS A 77 -3.98 12.11 17.82
N SER A 78 -5.08 12.88 17.94
CA SER A 78 -6.30 12.51 18.64
C SER A 78 -7.41 11.94 17.73
N TRP A 79 -7.09 11.69 16.46
CA TRP A 79 -8.08 11.11 15.56
C TRP A 79 -8.18 9.60 15.76
N ASP A 80 -9.27 9.15 16.33
CA ASP A 80 -9.58 7.73 16.48
C ASP A 80 -10.05 7.10 15.15
N GLU A 81 -10.66 7.94 14.27
CA GLU A 81 -11.13 7.53 12.95
C GLU A 81 -10.81 8.64 11.93
N TYR A 82 -10.23 8.26 10.77
CA TYR A 82 -9.96 9.20 9.67
C TYR A 82 -9.75 8.44 8.35
N TRP A 83 -10.01 9.14 7.23
CA TRP A 83 -9.63 8.67 5.91
C TRP A 83 -8.16 8.97 5.62
N LEU A 84 -7.47 7.97 5.09
CA LEU A 84 -6.09 8.09 4.63
C LEU A 84 -6.02 7.77 3.14
N ILE A 85 -5.52 8.73 2.34
CA ILE A 85 -5.71 8.73 0.89
C ILE A 85 -4.40 8.99 0.16
N ASP A 86 -4.16 8.24 -0.90
CA ASP A 86 -3.27 8.60 -1.99
C ASP A 86 -4.09 8.68 -3.28
N PRO A 87 -4.29 9.89 -3.84
CA PRO A 87 -5.10 10.08 -5.04
C PRO A 87 -4.49 9.46 -6.30
N LEU A 88 -3.16 9.35 -6.37
CA LEU A 88 -2.41 8.76 -7.47
C LEU A 88 -1.09 8.15 -6.97
N ASP A 89 -1.19 7.00 -6.30
CA ASP A 89 0.00 6.24 -5.90
C ASP A 89 0.74 5.70 -7.11
N GLY A 90 2.04 6.01 -7.19
CA GLY A 90 2.86 5.71 -8.34
C GLY A 90 2.93 6.85 -9.36
N THR A 91 2.91 8.12 -8.93
CA THR A 91 3.02 9.31 -9.81
C THR A 91 4.22 9.20 -10.76
N ARG A 92 5.36 8.69 -10.29
CA ARG A 92 6.54 8.49 -11.16
C ARG A 92 6.30 7.43 -12.23
N ASP A 93 5.65 6.32 -11.89
CA ASP A 93 5.25 5.27 -12.84
C ASP A 93 4.24 5.83 -13.87
N PHE A 94 3.30 6.67 -13.43
CA PHE A 94 2.36 7.36 -14.31
C PHE A 94 3.07 8.29 -15.31
N ILE A 95 4.03 9.11 -14.85
CA ILE A 95 4.84 10.02 -15.70
C ILE A 95 5.65 9.23 -16.73
N ASP A 96 6.27 8.12 -16.32
CA ASP A 96 7.07 7.25 -17.18
C ASP A 96 6.22 6.39 -18.14
N GLY A 97 4.89 6.55 -18.13
CA GLY A 97 3.97 5.81 -19.02
C GLY A 97 3.73 4.35 -18.59
N SER A 98 4.18 3.93 -17.41
CA SER A 98 3.89 2.60 -16.84
C SER A 98 2.41 2.46 -16.48
N PRO A 99 1.84 1.23 -16.49
CA PRO A 99 0.49 0.96 -15.99
C PRO A 99 0.41 0.83 -14.45
N ASP A 100 1.54 0.92 -13.74
CA ASP A 100 1.69 0.53 -12.34
C ASP A 100 1.36 1.66 -11.36
N PHE A 101 0.22 2.30 -11.53
CA PHE A 101 -0.31 3.32 -10.63
C PHE A 101 -1.74 2.98 -10.19
N CYS A 102 -2.15 3.53 -9.05
CA CYS A 102 -3.48 3.27 -8.50
C CYS A 102 -3.98 4.43 -7.63
N ILE A 103 -5.27 4.38 -7.30
CA ILE A 103 -5.90 5.20 -6.27
C ILE A 103 -5.95 4.34 -5.01
N SER A 104 -5.55 4.88 -3.88
CA SER A 104 -5.52 4.21 -2.58
C SER A 104 -6.37 4.97 -1.57
N ILE A 105 -7.40 4.31 -1.00
CA ILE A 105 -8.30 4.88 0.01
C ILE A 105 -8.41 3.90 1.16
N ALA A 106 -8.08 4.35 2.37
CA ALA A 106 -8.24 3.57 3.60
C ALA A 106 -9.06 4.34 4.64
N LEU A 107 -9.83 3.64 5.46
CA LEU A 107 -10.34 4.17 6.73
C LEU A 107 -9.50 3.57 7.85
N ILE A 108 -8.91 4.45 8.64
CA ILE A 108 -8.13 4.08 9.82
C ILE A 108 -9.02 4.23 11.05
N ARG A 109 -8.97 3.23 11.95
CA ARG A 109 -9.58 3.26 13.27
C ARG A 109 -8.59 2.80 14.32
N ASN A 110 -8.44 3.55 15.40
CA ASN A 110 -7.52 3.21 16.49
C ASN A 110 -6.13 2.82 15.96
N HIS A 111 -5.60 3.62 15.01
CA HIS A 111 -4.29 3.44 14.38
C HIS A 111 -4.12 2.21 13.47
N TYR A 112 -5.21 1.50 13.13
CA TYR A 112 -5.18 0.36 12.20
C TYR A 112 -6.18 0.55 11.06
N PRO A 113 -5.89 0.03 9.86
CA PRO A 113 -6.86 0.07 8.77
C PRO A 113 -8.07 -0.82 9.11
N ASP A 114 -9.28 -0.28 8.91
CA ASP A 114 -10.56 -1.00 9.07
C ASP A 114 -11.35 -1.06 7.75
N PHE A 115 -10.85 -0.40 6.72
CA PHE A 115 -11.31 -0.48 5.34
C PHE A 115 -10.14 -0.18 4.40
N GLY A 116 -10.12 -0.83 3.25
CA GLY A 116 -9.16 -0.55 2.18
C GLY A 116 -9.81 -0.72 0.82
N LEU A 117 -9.56 0.25 -0.06
CA LEU A 117 -9.96 0.23 -1.46
C LEU A 117 -8.77 0.69 -2.31
N ILE A 118 -8.39 -0.12 -3.28
CA ILE A 118 -7.39 0.21 -4.31
C ILE A 118 -8.05 0.03 -5.67
N TYR A 119 -7.93 1.04 -6.52
CA TYR A 119 -8.38 0.98 -7.90
C TYR A 119 -7.20 1.19 -8.86
N SER A 120 -7.03 0.29 -9.82
CA SER A 120 -6.10 0.44 -10.93
C SER A 120 -6.84 0.98 -12.15
N PRO A 121 -6.69 2.29 -12.50
CA PRO A 121 -7.43 2.89 -13.63
C PRO A 121 -7.04 2.27 -14.97
N PHE A 122 -5.76 1.93 -15.14
CA PHE A 122 -5.28 1.31 -16.37
C PHE A 122 -5.90 -0.06 -16.62
N ASN A 123 -5.96 -0.89 -15.58
CA ASN A 123 -6.49 -2.27 -15.67
C ASN A 123 -8.01 -2.33 -15.44
N LYS A 124 -8.63 -1.24 -14.99
CA LYS A 124 -10.05 -1.17 -14.58
C LYS A 124 -10.43 -2.24 -13.56
N VAL A 125 -9.60 -2.38 -12.52
CA VAL A 125 -9.75 -3.40 -11.48
C VAL A 125 -9.77 -2.74 -10.11
N HIS A 126 -10.77 -3.10 -9.30
CA HIS A 126 -10.83 -2.75 -7.88
C HIS A 126 -10.37 -3.91 -7.01
N TYR A 127 -9.74 -3.57 -5.92
CA TYR A 127 -9.48 -4.44 -4.78
C TYR A 127 -10.01 -3.73 -3.54
N TYR A 128 -10.80 -4.42 -2.74
CA TYR A 128 -11.28 -3.85 -1.49
C TYR A 128 -11.48 -4.90 -0.40
N ARG A 129 -11.51 -4.42 0.83
CA ARG A 129 -11.92 -5.19 2.00
C ARG A 129 -12.79 -4.33 2.90
N LEU A 130 -13.95 -4.85 3.26
CA LEU A 130 -14.84 -4.31 4.29
C LEU A 130 -14.48 -4.92 5.66
N PRO A 131 -14.86 -4.26 6.79
CA PRO A 131 -14.59 -4.77 8.13
C PRO A 131 -15.09 -6.20 8.33
N ASN A 132 -14.24 -7.04 8.91
CA ASN A 132 -14.53 -8.45 9.20
C ASN A 132 -14.89 -9.31 7.97
N GLN A 133 -14.53 -8.87 6.77
CA GLN A 133 -14.77 -9.61 5.54
C GLN A 133 -13.46 -10.04 4.87
N SER A 134 -13.57 -10.97 3.93
CA SER A 134 -12.48 -11.34 3.05
C SER A 134 -12.26 -10.27 1.98
N SER A 135 -11.05 -10.23 1.44
CA SER A 135 -10.71 -9.31 0.35
C SER A 135 -11.35 -9.73 -0.97
N ILE A 136 -11.82 -8.73 -1.70
CA ILE A 136 -12.55 -8.88 -2.95
C ILE A 136 -11.77 -8.19 -4.07
N LYS A 137 -11.72 -8.83 -5.23
CA LYS A 137 -11.34 -8.23 -6.51
C LYS A 137 -12.57 -8.07 -7.39
N VAL A 138 -12.70 -6.93 -8.06
CA VAL A 138 -13.73 -6.70 -9.09
C VAL A 138 -13.06 -6.38 -10.40
N ALA A 139 -13.27 -7.26 -11.39
CA ALA A 139 -12.81 -7.09 -12.76
C ALA A 139 -14.00 -7.33 -13.70
N GLY A 140 -14.29 -6.36 -14.58
CA GLY A 140 -15.43 -6.45 -15.49
C GLY A 140 -16.77 -6.65 -14.75
N ASN A 141 -17.01 -5.91 -13.66
CA ASN A 141 -18.22 -5.98 -12.82
C ASN A 141 -18.48 -7.34 -12.14
N LYS A 142 -17.46 -8.20 -12.04
CA LYS A 142 -17.58 -9.52 -11.39
C LYS A 142 -16.76 -9.53 -10.09
N PRO A 143 -17.41 -9.36 -8.92
CA PRO A 143 -16.72 -9.49 -7.65
C PRO A 143 -16.39 -10.96 -7.37
N HIS A 144 -15.17 -11.22 -6.90
CA HIS A 144 -14.76 -12.53 -6.41
C HIS A 144 -13.78 -12.39 -5.25
N LYS A 145 -13.88 -13.33 -4.31
CA LYS A 145 -12.96 -13.42 -3.19
C LYS A 145 -11.56 -13.79 -3.69
N ILE A 146 -10.55 -13.10 -3.18
CA ILE A 146 -9.15 -13.43 -3.42
C ILE A 146 -8.49 -14.02 -2.18
N SER A 147 -7.44 -14.80 -2.39
CA SER A 147 -6.64 -15.39 -1.33
C SER A 147 -5.20 -15.55 -1.79
N THR A 148 -4.29 -15.40 -0.83
CA THR A 148 -2.87 -15.66 -1.04
C THR A 148 -2.62 -17.15 -1.32
N LYS A 149 -1.44 -17.45 -1.87
CA LYS A 149 -1.02 -18.81 -2.19
C LYS A 149 0.36 -19.10 -1.62
N LYS A 150 0.59 -20.36 -1.24
CA LYS A 150 1.93 -20.83 -0.92
C LYS A 150 2.77 -20.90 -2.19
N PRO A 151 4.05 -20.45 -2.20
CA PRO A 151 4.95 -20.57 -3.33
C PRO A 151 5.11 -22.03 -3.77
N ASN A 152 5.00 -22.27 -5.09
CA ASN A 152 5.06 -23.65 -5.62
C ASN A 152 6.50 -24.13 -5.87
N ARG A 153 7.37 -23.27 -6.41
CA ARG A 153 8.75 -23.62 -6.80
C ARG A 153 9.76 -22.60 -6.32
N ARG A 154 9.69 -21.39 -6.91
CA ARG A 154 10.53 -20.25 -6.56
C ARG A 154 9.66 -19.17 -5.93
N GLU A 155 10.18 -18.54 -4.88
CA GLU A 155 9.53 -17.38 -4.28
C GLU A 155 9.54 -16.21 -5.28
N LYS A 156 8.39 -15.66 -5.61
CA LYS A 156 8.24 -14.49 -6.47
C LYS A 156 8.26 -13.22 -5.62
N ILE A 157 9.38 -12.55 -5.60
CA ILE A 157 9.58 -11.33 -4.81
C ILE A 157 9.29 -10.12 -5.69
N VAL A 158 8.30 -9.31 -5.33
CA VAL A 158 8.05 -8.03 -5.99
C VAL A 158 8.78 -6.91 -5.26
N VAL A 159 9.43 -6.02 -6.01
CA VAL A 159 10.17 -4.86 -5.48
C VAL A 159 9.74 -3.59 -6.21
N GLY A 160 9.95 -2.44 -5.58
CA GLY A 160 9.68 -1.15 -6.23
C GLY A 160 10.53 -0.95 -7.49
N ARG A 161 9.95 -0.37 -8.55
CA ARG A 161 10.62 -0.17 -9.85
C ARG A 161 11.93 0.63 -9.70
N TYR A 162 11.95 1.62 -8.82
CA TYR A 162 13.09 2.52 -8.61
C TYR A 162 13.98 2.11 -7.43
N SER A 163 13.94 0.86 -6.99
CA SER A 163 14.69 0.36 -5.82
C SER A 163 16.12 -0.11 -6.12
N ASN A 164 16.64 0.10 -7.33
CA ASN A 164 17.95 -0.41 -7.77
C ASN A 164 19.13 -0.02 -6.87
N ASN A 165 19.08 1.15 -6.24
CA ASN A 165 20.16 1.66 -5.39
C ASN A 165 19.92 1.44 -3.88
N ASN A 166 18.88 0.69 -3.51
CA ASN A 166 18.56 0.39 -2.11
C ASN A 166 19.50 -0.70 -1.57
N LYS A 167 20.53 -0.30 -0.84
CA LYS A 167 21.51 -1.23 -0.25
C LYS A 167 20.89 -2.21 0.76
N PRO A 168 20.02 -1.78 1.71
CA PRO A 168 19.33 -2.71 2.61
C PRO A 168 18.53 -3.77 1.88
N LEU A 169 17.77 -3.41 0.84
CA LEU A 169 17.03 -4.36 0.01
C LEU A 169 17.97 -5.38 -0.66
N LYS A 170 19.09 -4.90 -1.26
CA LYS A 170 20.08 -5.81 -1.88
C LYS A 170 20.65 -6.79 -0.88
N ASN A 171 20.99 -6.33 0.33
CA ASN A 171 21.52 -7.21 1.38
C ASN A 171 20.48 -8.24 1.83
N HIS A 172 19.23 -7.83 2.01
CA HIS A 172 18.15 -8.74 2.33
C HIS A 172 17.93 -9.80 1.23
N LEU A 173 17.94 -9.42 -0.04
CA LEU A 173 17.78 -10.38 -1.14
C LEU A 173 18.95 -11.35 -1.26
N ARG A 174 20.18 -10.94 -0.90
CA ARG A 174 21.36 -11.85 -0.85
C ARG A 174 21.24 -12.96 0.18
N SER A 175 20.47 -12.74 1.26
CA SER A 175 20.22 -13.76 2.28
C SER A 175 19.18 -14.81 1.86
N LYS A 176 18.43 -14.56 0.79
CA LYS A 176 17.40 -15.46 0.29
C LYS A 176 17.95 -16.40 -0.80
N THR A 177 17.31 -17.57 -0.90
CA THR A 177 17.65 -18.59 -1.91
C THR A 177 16.39 -18.97 -2.67
N ASN A 178 16.55 -19.39 -3.92
CA ASN A 178 15.47 -19.92 -4.75
C ASN A 178 14.29 -18.95 -4.98
N PHE A 179 14.59 -17.74 -5.45
CA PHE A 179 13.60 -16.72 -5.73
C PHE A 179 13.78 -16.09 -7.11
N GLU A 180 12.77 -15.38 -7.56
CA GLU A 180 12.78 -14.50 -8.73
C GLU A 180 12.31 -13.10 -8.30
N THR A 181 12.86 -12.03 -8.91
CA THR A 181 12.46 -10.65 -8.61
C THR A 181 11.69 -10.02 -9.75
N PHE A 182 10.63 -9.31 -9.40
CA PHE A 182 9.78 -8.57 -10.31
C PHE A 182 9.72 -7.11 -9.88
N LYS A 183 9.71 -6.18 -10.83
CA LYS A 183 9.61 -4.74 -10.57
C LYS A 183 8.20 -4.26 -10.83
N LEU A 184 7.58 -3.63 -9.86
CA LEU A 184 6.23 -3.07 -9.95
C LEU A 184 6.15 -1.77 -9.16
N GLY A 185 5.38 -0.80 -9.66
CA GLY A 185 5.04 0.44 -8.96
C GLY A 185 3.92 0.25 -7.94
N SER A 186 3.57 1.30 -7.25
CA SER A 186 2.39 1.52 -6.40
C SER A 186 2.02 0.45 -5.36
N ALA A 187 0.91 0.65 -4.66
CA ALA A 187 0.29 -0.31 -3.73
C ALA A 187 -0.29 -1.55 -4.42
N LEU A 188 -0.33 -1.60 -5.75
CA LEU A 188 -0.71 -2.80 -6.50
C LEU A 188 0.11 -4.03 -6.13
N LYS A 189 1.32 -3.84 -5.59
CA LYS A 189 2.15 -4.93 -5.05
C LYS A 189 1.43 -5.76 -3.98
N PHE A 190 0.71 -5.10 -3.06
CA PHE A 190 -0.08 -5.78 -2.04
C PHE A 190 -1.24 -6.56 -2.65
N CYS A 191 -1.93 -5.97 -3.63
CA CYS A 191 -3.07 -6.60 -4.31
C CYS A 191 -2.65 -7.87 -5.06
N LEU A 192 -1.51 -7.84 -5.75
CA LEU A 192 -1.02 -8.97 -6.52
C LEU A 192 -0.47 -10.11 -5.62
N ILE A 193 0.01 -9.78 -4.40
CA ILE A 193 0.30 -10.80 -3.39
C ILE A 193 -1.02 -11.37 -2.84
N ALA A 194 -2.02 -10.54 -2.60
CA ALA A 194 -3.35 -10.97 -2.14
C ALA A 194 -4.04 -11.94 -3.12
N GLU A 195 -3.74 -11.83 -4.43
CA GLU A 195 -4.18 -12.78 -5.46
C GLU A 195 -3.32 -14.06 -5.55
N GLY A 196 -2.18 -14.09 -4.87
CA GLY A 196 -1.19 -15.17 -5.01
C GLY A 196 -0.46 -15.19 -6.35
N ILE A 197 -0.32 -14.01 -7.00
CA ILE A 197 0.49 -13.81 -8.21
C ILE A 197 1.96 -13.65 -7.83
N TYR A 198 2.24 -12.86 -6.77
CA TYR A 198 3.53 -12.75 -6.11
C TYR A 198 3.42 -13.26 -4.68
N ASP A 199 4.58 -13.52 -4.06
CA ASP A 199 4.65 -14.17 -2.76
C ASP A 199 5.14 -13.22 -1.65
N TYR A 200 5.99 -12.24 -2.01
CA TYR A 200 6.71 -11.45 -1.02
C TYR A 200 7.06 -10.05 -1.53
N TYR A 201 6.93 -9.04 -0.66
CA TYR A 201 7.31 -7.65 -0.91
C TYR A 201 8.08 -7.06 0.28
N PRO A 202 9.42 -7.04 0.24
CA PRO A 202 10.24 -6.34 1.23
C PRO A 202 10.38 -4.85 0.86
N LYS A 203 10.17 -3.95 1.80
CA LYS A 203 10.31 -2.51 1.64
C LYS A 203 11.24 -1.93 2.69
N PHE A 204 12.42 -1.48 2.27
CA PHE A 204 13.46 -0.89 3.12
C PHE A 204 13.73 0.59 2.81
N GLY A 205 13.03 1.18 1.85
CA GLY A 205 13.13 2.59 1.50
C GLY A 205 11.98 3.39 2.09
N ARG A 206 12.05 4.71 1.91
CA ARG A 206 10.98 5.64 2.29
C ARG A 206 9.65 5.20 1.67
N CYS A 207 8.60 5.24 2.47
CA CYS A 207 7.24 4.90 2.10
C CYS A 207 6.30 5.66 3.03
N SER A 208 5.28 6.28 2.49
CA SER A 208 4.32 7.02 3.30
C SER A 208 3.23 6.09 3.83
N GLU A 209 2.51 6.54 4.85
CA GLU A 209 1.41 5.76 5.45
C GLU A 209 0.28 5.50 4.44
N TRP A 210 -0.04 6.46 3.58
CA TRP A 210 -1.07 6.33 2.53
C TRP A 210 -0.71 5.34 1.42
N ASP A 211 0.60 5.08 1.15
CA ASP A 211 1.07 4.05 0.21
C ASP A 211 0.80 2.62 0.71
N THR A 212 0.51 2.45 2.00
CA THR A 212 0.47 1.11 2.63
C THR A 212 -0.89 0.72 3.19
N ALA A 213 -1.66 1.65 3.75
CA ALA A 213 -2.81 1.34 4.59
C ALA A 213 -3.88 0.48 3.90
N ALA A 214 -4.35 0.87 2.72
CA ALA A 214 -5.35 0.09 1.98
C ALA A 214 -4.78 -1.27 1.56
N GLY A 215 -3.53 -1.29 1.06
CA GLY A 215 -2.86 -2.50 0.59
C GLY A 215 -2.62 -3.52 1.70
N VAL A 216 -2.20 -3.06 2.88
CA VAL A 216 -2.03 -3.89 4.08
C VAL A 216 -3.34 -4.57 4.43
N TYR A 217 -4.42 -3.79 4.54
CA TYR A 217 -5.72 -4.33 4.92
C TYR A 217 -6.27 -5.35 3.92
N ILE A 218 -6.11 -5.07 2.62
CA ILE A 218 -6.50 -6.00 1.54
C ILE A 218 -5.66 -7.27 1.60
N LEU A 219 -4.35 -7.18 1.77
CA LEU A 219 -3.49 -8.36 1.83
C LEU A 219 -3.82 -9.25 3.03
N GLU A 220 -4.04 -8.67 4.21
CA GLU A 220 -4.42 -9.42 5.42
C GLU A 220 -5.77 -10.11 5.27
N GLY A 221 -6.76 -9.47 4.62
CA GLY A 221 -8.06 -10.07 4.33
C GLY A 221 -8.03 -11.22 3.32
N ALA A 222 -6.92 -11.34 2.58
CA ALA A 222 -6.65 -12.46 1.68
C ALA A 222 -5.82 -13.58 2.35
N GLY A 223 -5.44 -13.42 3.63
CA GLY A 223 -4.65 -14.40 4.39
C GLY A 223 -3.15 -14.13 4.42
N GLY A 224 -2.70 -12.97 3.91
CA GLY A 224 -1.31 -12.53 4.01
C GLY A 224 -1.00 -11.84 5.33
N THR A 225 0.23 -11.38 5.47
CA THR A 225 0.74 -10.72 6.68
C THR A 225 1.70 -9.59 6.30
N VAL A 226 1.59 -8.46 6.99
CA VAL A 226 2.52 -7.33 6.84
C VAL A 226 3.07 -6.94 8.21
N LEU A 227 4.39 -6.96 8.35
CA LEU A 227 5.08 -6.67 9.62
C LEU A 227 6.24 -5.71 9.39
N ASP A 228 6.52 -4.87 10.38
CA ASP A 228 7.76 -4.10 10.44
C ASP A 228 8.98 -5.02 10.67
N LEU A 229 10.18 -4.45 10.74
CA LEU A 229 11.41 -5.26 10.95
C LEU A 229 11.51 -5.84 12.37
N ASN A 230 10.68 -5.38 13.31
CA ASN A 230 10.57 -5.89 14.68
C ASN A 230 9.44 -6.92 14.83
N ASN A 231 8.81 -7.33 13.72
CA ASN A 231 7.67 -8.24 13.67
C ASN A 231 6.38 -7.67 14.32
N ASN A 232 6.21 -6.35 14.36
CA ASN A 232 4.97 -5.70 14.78
C ASN A 232 4.11 -5.36 13.56
N PRO A 233 2.78 -5.37 13.67
CA PRO A 233 1.89 -4.80 12.67
C PRO A 233 2.20 -3.32 12.42
N LEU A 234 1.96 -2.84 11.20
CA LEU A 234 2.10 -1.43 10.88
C LEU A 234 1.00 -0.61 11.57
N THR A 235 1.39 0.53 12.14
CA THR A 235 0.49 1.48 12.80
C THR A 235 0.52 2.82 12.08
N TYR A 236 -0.60 3.53 12.09
CA TYR A 236 -0.89 4.73 11.33
C TYR A 236 -1.19 5.90 12.25
N ASN A 237 -0.75 7.11 11.86
CA ASN A 237 -0.91 8.34 12.64
C ASN A 237 -0.33 8.25 14.06
N PHE A 238 0.77 7.55 14.21
CA PHE A 238 1.47 7.37 15.49
C PHE A 238 2.72 8.26 15.58
N ARG A 239 3.18 8.79 14.46
CA ARG A 239 4.41 9.56 14.30
C ARG A 239 4.11 10.96 13.79
N GLU A 240 5.03 11.87 14.05
CA GLU A 240 4.94 13.25 13.56
C GLU A 240 5.07 13.30 12.02
N ASP A 241 5.98 12.51 11.47
CA ASP A 241 6.04 12.27 10.03
C ASP A 241 4.93 11.30 9.58
N ASN A 242 4.58 11.36 8.32
CA ASN A 242 3.60 10.44 7.73
C ASN A 242 4.30 9.22 7.10
N LEU A 243 5.47 8.82 7.62
CA LEU A 243 6.25 7.71 7.05
C LEU A 243 5.90 6.38 7.69
N SER A 244 5.70 5.38 6.88
CA SER A 244 5.64 3.99 7.29
C SER A 244 7.04 3.48 7.63
N PRO A 245 7.23 2.64 8.65
CA PRO A 245 8.50 1.97 8.88
C PRO A 245 8.86 1.05 7.71
N ALA A 246 10.11 0.60 7.65
CA ALA A 246 10.48 -0.50 6.76
C ALA A 246 9.67 -1.75 7.14
N PHE A 247 9.24 -2.53 6.14
CA PHE A 247 8.34 -3.66 6.37
C PHE A 247 8.59 -4.82 5.42
N LYS A 248 7.99 -5.95 5.75
CA LYS A 248 7.91 -7.17 4.97
C LYS A 248 6.44 -7.54 4.80
N ALA A 249 5.96 -7.64 3.56
CA ALA A 249 4.62 -8.10 3.23
C ALA A 249 4.72 -9.48 2.56
N ALA A 250 3.97 -10.46 3.03
CA ALA A 250 4.04 -11.84 2.54
C ALA A 250 2.65 -12.44 2.38
N GLY A 251 2.48 -13.21 1.32
CA GLY A 251 1.30 -14.04 1.11
C GLY A 251 1.29 -15.29 1.99
N TYR A 252 2.45 -15.71 2.48
CA TYR A 252 2.62 -16.88 3.33
C TYR A 252 3.61 -16.59 4.45
N GLN A 253 3.29 -16.90 5.69
CA GLN A 253 4.09 -16.50 6.86
C GLN A 253 5.54 -17.00 6.85
N GLU A 254 5.82 -18.17 6.26
CA GLU A 254 7.19 -18.67 6.16
C GLU A 254 8.10 -17.77 5.34
N ASN A 255 7.55 -16.96 4.43
CA ASN A 255 8.29 -16.00 3.63
C ASN A 255 8.87 -14.84 4.48
N LEU A 256 8.31 -14.61 5.67
CA LEU A 256 8.80 -13.60 6.62
C LEU A 256 10.02 -14.07 7.41
N LYS A 257 10.29 -15.39 7.48
CA LYS A 257 11.44 -15.96 8.19
C LYS A 257 12.71 -15.75 7.39
N ASP A 258 13.64 -15.00 7.94
CA ASP A 258 15.00 -14.93 7.41
C ASP A 258 15.77 -16.20 7.83
N LYS A 259 16.39 -16.91 6.89
CA LYS A 259 17.19 -18.11 7.18
C LYS A 259 18.40 -17.83 8.10
N SER A 260 18.79 -16.57 8.25
CA SER A 260 19.88 -16.14 9.15
C SER A 260 19.52 -16.18 10.64
N THR A 261 18.24 -16.22 11.00
CA THR A 261 17.80 -16.30 12.41
C THR A 261 17.84 -17.72 12.97
N ALA A 262 18.07 -18.74 12.15
CA ALA A 262 18.18 -20.13 12.59
C ALA A 262 19.58 -20.54 13.08
N ALA A 263 20.57 -19.64 13.08
CA ALA A 263 21.98 -19.96 13.37
C ALA A 263 22.63 -19.09 14.47
N ILE A 264 21.84 -18.49 15.37
CA ILE A 264 22.39 -17.89 16.59
C ILE A 264 21.67 -18.51 17.79
N SER A 265 21.88 -19.81 18.01
CA SER A 265 21.83 -20.36 19.36
C SER A 265 23.14 -19.95 20.04
N PHE A 266 23.08 -18.97 20.92
CA PHE A 266 24.16 -18.70 21.83
C PHE A 266 24.34 -19.94 22.72
N VAL A 267 25.37 -20.72 22.46
CA VAL A 267 25.91 -21.66 23.43
C VAL A 267 26.56 -20.80 24.50
N THR A 268 25.86 -20.57 25.59
CA THR A 268 26.47 -20.11 26.84
C THR A 268 27.05 -21.31 27.51
N GLU A 269 28.32 -21.60 27.27
CA GLU A 269 29.10 -22.45 28.19
C GLU A 269 29.35 -21.65 29.47
N PRO A 270 29.14 -22.23 30.65
CA PRO A 270 29.51 -21.61 31.91
C PRO A 270 31.03 -21.59 32.01
N ILE A 271 31.59 -20.41 32.26
CA ILE A 271 33.00 -20.28 32.67
C ILE A 271 33.08 -20.80 34.09
N GLU A 272 33.66 -21.96 34.30
CA GLU A 272 34.14 -22.43 35.62
C GLU A 272 35.34 -21.57 36.03
N ILE A 273 35.26 -21.01 37.26
CA ILE A 273 36.35 -20.31 37.95
C ILE A 273 37.21 -21.32 38.68
#